data_b9e9a4e9038f776338114c47b9294080
#
_entry.id   b9e9a4e9038f776338114c47b9294080
#
_cell.length_a   1.000
_cell.length_b   1.000
_cell.length_c   1.000
_cell.angle_alpha   90.00
_cell.angle_beta   90.00
_cell.angle_gamma   90.00
#
_symmetry.space_group_name_H-M   'P 1'
#
loop_
_entity.id
_entity.type
_entity.pdbx_description
1 polymer ?
#
loop_
_entity_poly.entity_id
_entity_poly.type
_entity_poly.pdbx_seq_one_letter_code
_entity_poly.pdbx_strand_id
1 'polypeptide(L)'
;LVIQSVYLPINHIYQLKRFSEWKADEIIYLDISREDIYDINKGQSVIGTTSSNMHINQDLKNDMIDIIKNISKICRVPLTVGGKIRTLNDIKVRLKAGADKVVINTKAIENPEFIKEASKEFGSQCIVVCIDVIKTSINNKTNWDVVKHYGKEKTKLDLKEWILKIQKFGAGELLIQSVDRDGTGQGYDLELIKVASKKNV
;
A
#
# COMPACT_ATOMS: atom_id res chain seq x y z
N LEU A 1 5.10 -10.07 -0.84
CA LEU A 1 4.65 -9.50 -2.09
C LEU A 1 5.52 -8.28 -2.42
N VAL A 2 6.04 -8.21 -3.62
CA VAL A 2 6.84 -7.07 -4.08
C VAL A 2 6.05 -6.39 -5.18
N ILE A 3 5.82 -5.08 -5.04
CA ILE A 3 4.98 -4.33 -5.96
C ILE A 3 5.81 -3.32 -6.71
N GLN A 4 5.53 -3.23 -7.99
CA GLN A 4 5.87 -2.08 -8.79
C GLN A 4 4.68 -1.11 -8.71
N SER A 5 4.87 0.03 -8.07
CA SER A 5 3.80 1.04 -8.01
C SER A 5 3.61 1.65 -9.40
N VAL A 6 2.36 1.67 -9.82
CA VAL A 6 1.95 2.35 -11.04
C VAL A 6 1.08 3.53 -10.61
N TYR A 7 1.60 4.74 -10.76
CA TYR A 7 0.81 5.96 -10.57
C TYR A 7 -0.15 6.13 -11.73
N LEU A 8 -1.45 6.02 -11.45
CA LEU A 8 -2.48 6.10 -12.48
C LEU A 8 -3.36 7.33 -12.25
N PRO A 9 -3.20 8.37 -13.04
CA PRO A 9 -3.97 9.61 -12.88
C PRO A 9 -5.38 9.56 -13.47
N ILE A 10 -5.78 8.56 -14.25
CA ILE A 10 -7.02 8.62 -15.04
C ILE A 10 -7.73 7.26 -15.09
N ASN A 11 -9.01 7.23 -14.66
CA ASN A 11 -9.93 6.10 -14.79
C ASN A 11 -9.49 4.77 -14.16
N HIS A 12 -9.64 4.67 -12.85
CA HIS A 12 -9.35 3.48 -12.03
C HIS A 12 -10.00 2.20 -12.59
N ILE A 13 -11.22 2.30 -13.12
CA ILE A 13 -11.98 1.16 -13.68
C ILE A 13 -11.30 0.60 -14.92
N TYR A 14 -10.83 1.45 -15.82
CA TYR A 14 -10.15 1.01 -17.03
C TYR A 14 -8.84 0.27 -16.73
N GLN A 15 -8.05 0.80 -15.80
CA GLN A 15 -6.78 0.18 -15.42
C GLN A 15 -6.99 -1.17 -14.73
N LEU A 16 -7.99 -1.27 -13.87
CA LEU A 16 -8.33 -2.53 -13.20
C LEU A 16 -8.77 -3.61 -14.19
N LYS A 17 -9.56 -3.25 -15.21
CA LYS A 17 -9.88 -4.18 -16.28
C LYS A 17 -8.63 -4.70 -16.98
N ARG A 18 -7.68 -3.81 -17.32
CA ARG A 18 -6.41 -4.21 -17.94
C ARG A 18 -5.59 -5.16 -17.05
N PHE A 19 -5.45 -4.86 -15.75
CA PHE A 19 -4.73 -5.74 -14.84
C PHE A 19 -5.42 -7.09 -14.69
N SER A 20 -6.75 -7.12 -14.66
CA SER A 20 -7.50 -8.39 -14.67
C SER A 20 -7.31 -9.17 -15.98
N GLU A 21 -7.28 -8.49 -17.12
CA GLU A 21 -6.98 -9.10 -18.45
C GLU A 21 -5.54 -9.62 -18.52
N TRP A 22 -4.59 -8.94 -17.88
CA TRP A 22 -3.19 -9.35 -17.82
C TRP A 22 -2.92 -10.43 -16.77
N LYS A 23 -3.97 -10.96 -16.13
CA LYS A 23 -3.89 -12.03 -15.13
C LYS A 23 -3.00 -11.67 -13.95
N ALA A 24 -3.15 -10.44 -13.43
CA ALA A 24 -2.55 -10.10 -12.16
C ALA A 24 -3.05 -11.06 -11.06
N ASP A 25 -2.15 -11.49 -10.18
CA ASP A 25 -2.51 -12.40 -9.07
C ASP A 25 -3.29 -11.68 -7.97
N GLU A 26 -2.99 -10.39 -7.75
CA GLU A 26 -3.60 -9.54 -6.73
C GLU A 26 -3.47 -8.07 -7.15
N ILE A 27 -4.41 -7.24 -6.73
CA ILE A 27 -4.37 -5.79 -6.93
C ILE A 27 -4.30 -5.09 -5.57
N ILE A 28 -3.33 -4.20 -5.43
CA ILE A 28 -3.23 -3.33 -4.26
C ILE A 28 -3.57 -1.90 -4.67
N TYR A 29 -4.57 -1.33 -4.00
CA TYR A 29 -5.02 0.03 -4.22
C TYR A 29 -4.72 0.89 -2.98
N LEU A 30 -3.87 1.91 -3.14
CA LEU A 30 -3.43 2.75 -2.03
C LEU A 30 -3.89 4.20 -2.20
N ASP A 31 -4.54 4.75 -1.19
CA ASP A 31 -4.77 6.18 -1.08
C ASP A 31 -3.50 6.87 -0.56
N ILE A 32 -2.80 7.54 -1.45
CA ILE A 32 -1.60 8.32 -1.15
C ILE A 32 -1.89 9.83 -1.10
N SER A 33 -3.15 10.25 -1.21
CA SER A 33 -3.52 11.67 -1.15
C SER A 33 -3.15 12.25 0.21
N ARG A 34 -2.70 13.52 0.19
CA ARG A 34 -2.32 14.23 1.42
C ARG A 34 -3.50 14.90 2.11
N GLU A 35 -4.64 14.99 1.43
CA GLU A 35 -5.87 15.62 1.89
C GLU A 35 -6.86 14.57 2.37
N ASP A 36 -7.72 14.96 3.31
CA ASP A 36 -8.79 14.09 3.79
C ASP A 36 -9.93 13.95 2.76
N ILE A 37 -9.96 14.84 1.76
CA ILE A 37 -10.88 14.83 0.63
C ILE A 37 -10.11 14.42 -0.62
N TYR A 38 -10.56 13.37 -1.30
CA TYR A 38 -10.00 12.95 -2.57
C TYR A 38 -10.44 13.90 -3.68
N ASP A 39 -9.51 14.72 -4.18
CA ASP A 39 -9.77 15.60 -5.32
C ASP A 39 -9.16 15.00 -6.59
N ILE A 40 -10.01 14.42 -7.43
CA ILE A 40 -9.61 13.82 -8.72
C ILE A 40 -8.90 14.83 -9.63
N ASN A 41 -9.23 16.12 -9.50
CA ASN A 41 -8.68 17.16 -10.39
C ASN A 41 -7.25 17.57 -10.02
N LYS A 42 -6.80 17.36 -8.78
CA LYS A 42 -5.43 17.69 -8.35
C LYS A 42 -4.37 16.69 -8.83
N GLY A 43 -4.75 15.50 -9.28
CA GLY A 43 -3.83 14.54 -9.92
C GLY A 43 -3.39 14.92 -11.33
N GLN A 44 -3.96 15.95 -11.95
CA GLN A 44 -3.65 16.34 -13.32
C GLN A 44 -2.45 17.29 -13.47
N SER A 45 -1.83 17.76 -12.40
CA SER A 45 -0.84 18.85 -12.47
C SER A 45 0.62 18.44 -12.63
N VAL A 46 0.97 17.18 -12.89
CA VAL A 46 2.38 16.76 -12.87
C VAL A 46 2.95 16.23 -14.19
N ILE A 47 2.19 16.01 -15.23
CA ILE A 47 2.80 15.71 -16.55
C ILE A 47 2.04 16.46 -17.64
N GLY A 48 2.72 17.49 -18.17
CA GLY A 48 2.27 18.16 -19.38
C GLY A 48 2.20 17.19 -20.55
N THR A 49 1.01 17.07 -21.13
CA THR A 49 0.80 16.92 -22.58
C THR A 49 -0.69 16.93 -22.91
N THR A 50 -1.02 17.89 -23.77
CA THR A 50 -2.09 17.94 -24.77
C THR A 50 -3.53 17.58 -24.39
N SER A 51 -4.29 18.66 -24.43
CA SER A 51 -5.74 18.76 -24.59
C SER A 51 -6.37 17.68 -25.44
N SER A 52 -7.23 16.88 -24.84
CA SER A 52 -8.42 16.41 -25.48
C SER A 52 -9.58 16.52 -24.46
N ASN A 53 -10.56 17.35 -24.84
CA ASN A 53 -11.76 17.66 -24.07
C ASN A 53 -12.56 16.35 -23.83
N MET A 54 -12.31 15.70 -22.71
CA MET A 54 -13.27 14.75 -22.14
C MET A 54 -14.03 15.50 -21.05
N HIS A 55 -15.31 15.71 -21.28
CA HIS A 55 -16.25 16.16 -20.25
C HIS A 55 -16.27 15.13 -19.11
N ILE A 56 -15.48 15.40 -18.08
CA ILE A 56 -15.53 14.66 -16.82
C ILE A 56 -16.70 15.28 -16.05
N ASN A 57 -17.74 14.47 -15.81
CA ASN A 57 -18.85 14.85 -14.94
C ASN A 57 -18.31 15.36 -13.61
N GLN A 58 -18.61 16.62 -13.28
CA GLN A 58 -18.11 17.37 -12.11
C GLN A 58 -18.66 16.89 -10.75
N ASP A 59 -19.47 15.83 -10.71
CA ASP A 59 -20.21 15.41 -9.51
C ASP A 59 -19.57 14.26 -8.69
N LEU A 60 -18.34 13.86 -8.99
CA LEU A 60 -17.69 12.75 -8.28
C LEU A 60 -16.68 13.24 -7.23
N LYS A 61 -17.18 13.78 -6.12
CA LYS A 61 -16.47 13.70 -4.83
C LYS A 61 -16.56 12.25 -4.35
N ASN A 62 -15.79 11.36 -4.97
CA ASN A 62 -15.79 9.96 -4.57
C ASN A 62 -14.98 9.81 -3.29
N ASP A 63 -15.64 9.54 -2.19
CA ASP A 63 -15.02 9.00 -1.00
C ASP A 63 -14.28 7.69 -1.38
N MET A 64 -13.15 7.42 -0.73
CA MET A 64 -12.38 6.18 -0.92
C MET A 64 -13.26 4.93 -0.82
N ILE A 65 -14.28 4.95 0.02
CA ILE A 65 -15.22 3.83 0.20
C ILE A 65 -16.05 3.59 -1.07
N ASP A 66 -16.50 4.64 -1.75
CA ASP A 66 -17.25 4.51 -3.00
C ASP A 66 -16.37 4.03 -4.15
N ILE A 67 -15.10 4.45 -4.16
CA ILE A 67 -14.11 3.91 -5.09
C ILE A 67 -13.94 2.40 -4.88
N ILE A 68 -13.76 1.95 -3.63
CA ILE A 68 -13.63 0.53 -3.30
C ILE A 68 -14.86 -0.26 -3.75
N LYS A 69 -16.07 0.23 -3.46
CA LYS A 69 -17.33 -0.41 -3.88
C LYS A 69 -17.43 -0.57 -5.41
N ASN A 70 -16.96 0.44 -6.15
CA ASN A 70 -16.99 0.38 -7.61
C ASN A 70 -15.93 -0.57 -8.18
N ILE A 71 -14.73 -0.55 -7.59
CA ILE A 71 -13.63 -1.44 -7.95
C ILE A 71 -13.99 -2.89 -7.66
N SER A 72 -14.51 -3.20 -6.48
CA SER A 72 -14.83 -4.57 -6.06
C SER A 72 -15.85 -5.26 -6.95
N LYS A 73 -16.75 -4.51 -7.59
CA LYS A 73 -17.74 -5.06 -8.54
C LYS A 73 -17.11 -5.65 -9.81
N ILE A 74 -15.95 -5.14 -10.20
CA ILE A 74 -15.28 -5.51 -11.46
C ILE A 74 -13.97 -6.25 -11.25
N CYS A 75 -13.36 -6.13 -10.06
CA CYS A 75 -12.14 -6.83 -9.68
C CYS A 75 -12.45 -8.33 -9.53
N ARG A 76 -11.70 -9.18 -10.24
CA ARG A 76 -11.86 -10.64 -10.21
C ARG A 76 -10.70 -11.35 -9.52
N VAL A 77 -9.79 -10.59 -8.95
CA VAL A 77 -8.63 -11.06 -8.18
C VAL A 77 -8.69 -10.41 -6.80
N PRO A 78 -7.98 -10.94 -5.80
CA PRO A 78 -7.96 -10.34 -4.47
C PRO A 78 -7.64 -8.85 -4.52
N LEU A 79 -8.44 -8.05 -3.82
CA LEU A 79 -8.29 -6.60 -3.72
C LEU A 79 -7.80 -6.22 -2.33
N THR A 80 -6.59 -5.71 -2.27
CA THR A 80 -5.99 -5.15 -1.07
C THR A 80 -6.05 -3.64 -1.10
N VAL A 81 -6.52 -3.01 -0.01
CA VAL A 81 -6.73 -1.56 0.04
C VAL A 81 -5.97 -0.94 1.19
N GLY A 82 -5.30 0.18 0.95
CA GLY A 82 -4.57 0.91 1.99
C GLY A 82 -4.67 2.41 1.90
N GLY A 83 -3.99 3.06 2.81
CA GLY A 83 -3.99 4.51 2.98
C GLY A 83 -4.94 5.00 4.06
N LYS A 84 -4.46 5.92 4.89
CA LYS A 84 -5.21 6.61 5.96
C LYS A 84 -5.93 5.70 6.96
N ILE A 85 -5.47 4.48 7.17
CA ILE A 85 -6.01 3.57 8.19
C ILE A 85 -5.43 3.92 9.54
N ARG A 86 -6.28 4.37 10.48
CA ARG A 86 -5.91 4.81 11.82
C ARG A 86 -6.70 4.10 12.93
N THR A 87 -7.88 3.58 12.61
CA THR A 87 -8.81 2.93 13.55
C THR A 87 -9.29 1.58 13.03
N LEU A 88 -9.81 0.73 13.93
CA LEU A 88 -10.45 -0.54 13.53
C LEU A 88 -11.69 -0.28 12.66
N ASN A 89 -12.38 0.83 12.86
CA ASN A 89 -13.51 1.20 12.01
C ASN A 89 -13.08 1.50 10.58
N ASP A 90 -11.89 2.10 10.36
CA ASP A 90 -11.37 2.33 9.01
C ASP A 90 -11.12 1.01 8.27
N ILE A 91 -10.67 -0.03 8.97
CA ILE A 91 -10.53 -1.38 8.43
C ILE A 91 -11.91 -1.95 8.09
N LYS A 92 -12.82 -1.92 9.06
CA LYS A 92 -14.17 -2.48 8.94
C LYS A 92 -14.93 -1.93 7.74
N VAL A 93 -14.90 -0.62 7.52
CA VAL A 93 -15.64 0.01 6.41
C VAL A 93 -15.04 -0.35 5.06
N ARG A 94 -13.71 -0.51 4.94
CA ARG A 94 -13.03 -0.93 3.71
C ARG A 94 -13.32 -2.39 3.36
N LEU A 95 -13.24 -3.30 4.33
CA LEU A 95 -13.61 -4.71 4.13
C LEU A 95 -15.09 -4.84 3.75
N LYS A 96 -15.99 -4.11 4.42
CA LYS A 96 -17.42 -4.07 4.05
C LYS A 96 -17.69 -3.50 2.67
N ALA A 97 -16.84 -2.60 2.19
CA ALA A 97 -16.95 -2.02 0.84
C ALA A 97 -16.49 -2.98 -0.27
N GLY A 98 -15.89 -4.12 0.09
CA GLY A 98 -15.48 -5.17 -0.84
C GLY A 98 -13.97 -5.36 -1.01
N ALA A 99 -13.15 -4.79 -0.12
CA ALA A 99 -11.75 -5.16 -0.04
C ALA A 99 -11.59 -6.53 0.63
N ASP A 100 -10.68 -7.37 0.14
CA ASP A 100 -10.32 -8.65 0.74
C ASP A 100 -9.31 -8.46 1.88
N LYS A 101 -8.40 -7.51 1.72
CA LYS A 101 -7.34 -7.20 2.68
C LYS A 101 -7.15 -5.70 2.83
N VAL A 102 -6.51 -5.30 3.92
CA VAL A 102 -6.12 -3.91 4.17
C VAL A 102 -4.62 -3.78 4.43
N VAL A 103 -4.03 -2.68 3.92
CA VAL A 103 -2.60 -2.35 4.14
C VAL A 103 -2.48 -1.28 5.21
N ILE A 104 -1.69 -1.59 6.25
CA ILE A 104 -1.37 -0.68 7.37
C ILE A 104 0.12 -0.38 7.33
N ASN A 105 0.51 0.90 7.35
CA ASN A 105 1.91 1.35 7.38
C ASN A 105 2.19 2.19 8.64
N THR A 106 2.09 3.50 8.56
CA THR A 106 2.44 4.44 9.64
C THR A 106 1.81 4.07 10.97
N LYS A 107 0.52 3.70 10.98
CA LYS A 107 -0.18 3.30 12.22
C LYS A 107 0.42 2.07 12.89
N ALA A 108 0.93 1.12 12.09
CA ALA A 108 1.62 -0.06 12.62
C ALA A 108 2.93 0.30 13.32
N ILE A 109 3.67 1.29 12.80
CA ILE A 109 4.91 1.79 13.39
C ILE A 109 4.63 2.56 14.68
N GLU A 110 3.62 3.44 14.67
CA GLU A 110 3.26 4.28 15.80
C GLU A 110 2.64 3.51 16.97
N ASN A 111 1.82 2.51 16.64
CA ASN A 111 1.16 1.64 17.62
C ASN A 111 1.13 0.19 17.12
N PRO A 112 2.18 -0.60 17.37
CA PRO A 112 2.24 -1.99 16.93
C PRO A 112 1.12 -2.90 17.48
N GLU A 113 0.58 -2.63 18.66
CA GLU A 113 -0.54 -3.37 19.24
C GLU A 113 -1.80 -3.28 18.36
N PHE A 114 -1.93 -2.21 17.57
CA PHE A 114 -3.01 -2.07 16.61
C PHE A 114 -3.08 -3.23 15.60
N ILE A 115 -1.93 -3.80 15.22
CA ILE A 115 -1.87 -4.98 14.34
C ILE A 115 -2.54 -6.17 15.02
N LYS A 116 -2.26 -6.36 16.31
CA LYS A 116 -2.81 -7.46 17.10
C LYS A 116 -4.32 -7.30 17.31
N GLU A 117 -4.78 -6.10 17.59
CA GLU A 117 -6.21 -5.79 17.69
C GLU A 117 -6.92 -6.05 16.36
N ALA A 118 -6.36 -5.56 15.26
CA ALA A 118 -6.90 -5.72 13.92
C ALA A 118 -6.93 -7.22 13.49
N SER A 119 -5.85 -7.95 13.72
CA SER A 119 -5.79 -9.38 13.38
C SER A 119 -6.74 -10.22 14.21
N LYS A 120 -6.99 -9.84 15.47
CA LYS A 120 -7.95 -10.51 16.33
C LYS A 120 -9.40 -10.27 15.88
N GLU A 121 -9.71 -9.06 15.41
CA GLU A 121 -11.07 -8.68 15.00
C GLU A 121 -11.42 -9.18 13.60
N PHE A 122 -10.48 -9.07 12.65
CA PHE A 122 -10.74 -9.29 11.22
C PHE A 122 -10.08 -10.57 10.67
N GLY A 123 -9.21 -11.21 11.44
CA GLY A 123 -8.37 -12.32 10.99
C GLY A 123 -7.04 -11.86 10.38
N SER A 124 -5.98 -12.61 10.67
CA SER A 124 -4.62 -12.31 10.16
C SER A 124 -4.58 -12.19 8.64
N GLN A 125 -5.34 -13.03 7.93
CA GLN A 125 -5.39 -13.06 6.46
C GLN A 125 -5.87 -11.74 5.84
N CYS A 126 -6.56 -10.90 6.60
CA CYS A 126 -7.05 -9.59 6.12
C CYS A 126 -6.04 -8.46 6.39
N ILE A 127 -4.97 -8.71 7.15
CA ILE A 127 -4.04 -7.68 7.62
C ILE A 127 -2.70 -7.79 6.90
N VAL A 128 -2.43 -6.82 6.05
CA VAL A 128 -1.13 -6.63 5.38
C VAL A 128 -0.40 -5.48 6.06
N VAL A 129 0.84 -5.67 6.48
CA VAL A 129 1.67 -4.58 7.01
C VAL A 129 2.65 -4.13 5.95
N CYS A 130 2.59 -2.85 5.58
CA CYS A 130 3.55 -2.23 4.68
C CYS A 130 4.77 -1.74 5.48
N ILE A 131 5.96 -2.02 4.93
CA ILE A 131 7.25 -1.59 5.47
C ILE A 131 7.99 -0.84 4.38
N ASP A 132 8.07 0.48 4.52
CA ASP A 132 8.90 1.30 3.65
C ASP A 132 10.33 1.30 4.17
N VAL A 133 11.29 1.06 3.29
CA VAL A 133 12.72 1.03 3.64
C VAL A 133 13.55 1.87 2.68
N ILE A 134 14.62 2.45 3.22
CA ILE A 134 15.67 3.13 2.45
C ILE A 134 16.98 2.35 2.62
N LYS A 135 17.66 2.11 1.51
CA LYS A 135 18.96 1.42 1.53
C LYS A 135 20.01 2.32 2.18
N THR A 136 20.74 1.75 3.11
CA THR A 136 21.81 2.43 3.86
C THR A 136 23.06 1.54 3.93
N SER A 137 24.16 2.08 4.43
CA SER A 137 25.38 1.33 4.65
C SER A 137 25.88 1.58 6.07
N ILE A 138 26.12 0.49 6.80
CA ILE A 138 26.71 0.54 8.15
C ILE A 138 27.97 -0.33 8.12
N ASN A 139 29.12 0.25 8.44
CA ASN A 139 30.41 -0.46 8.43
C ASN A 139 30.68 -1.21 7.11
N ASN A 140 30.46 -0.56 5.99
CA ASN A 140 30.58 -1.11 4.62
C ASN A 140 29.66 -2.32 4.34
N LYS A 141 28.63 -2.53 5.15
CA LYS A 141 27.59 -3.55 4.90
C LYS A 141 26.29 -2.88 4.52
N THR A 142 25.63 -3.45 3.52
CA THR A 142 24.30 -3.03 3.12
C THR A 142 23.31 -3.23 4.28
N ASN A 143 22.54 -2.21 4.57
CA ASN A 143 21.46 -2.22 5.55
C ASN A 143 20.22 -1.48 4.98
N TRP A 144 19.08 -1.62 5.64
CA TRP A 144 17.85 -0.93 5.29
C TRP A 144 17.25 -0.30 6.54
N ASP A 145 17.06 1.01 6.50
CA ASP A 145 16.37 1.76 7.56
C ASP A 145 14.87 1.72 7.29
N VAL A 146 14.08 1.32 8.28
CA VAL A 146 12.62 1.44 8.22
C VAL A 146 12.25 2.91 8.31
N VAL A 147 11.38 3.36 7.40
CA VAL A 147 10.94 4.75 7.32
C VAL A 147 9.42 4.84 7.40
N LYS A 148 8.91 6.03 7.74
CA LYS A 148 7.48 6.35 7.75
C LYS A 148 7.21 7.66 7.03
N HIS A 149 5.95 8.05 6.90
CA HIS A 149 5.53 9.29 6.24
C HIS A 149 6.13 9.45 4.83
N TYR A 150 5.94 8.42 3.98
CA TYR A 150 6.43 8.43 2.59
C TYR A 150 7.96 8.53 2.47
N GLY A 151 8.69 7.87 3.34
CA GLY A 151 10.15 7.89 3.33
C GLY A 151 10.79 9.14 3.94
N LYS A 152 10.00 10.08 4.48
CA LYS A 152 10.52 11.36 5.00
C LYS A 152 11.11 11.26 6.40
N GLU A 153 10.69 10.29 7.19
CA GLU A 153 11.10 10.16 8.57
C GLU A 153 11.70 8.78 8.82
N LYS A 154 12.97 8.75 9.21
CA LYS A 154 13.65 7.53 9.62
C LYS A 154 13.14 7.10 10.98
N THR A 155 12.93 5.81 11.14
CA THR A 155 12.65 5.22 12.45
C THR A 155 13.94 4.66 13.05
N LYS A 156 13.88 4.27 14.33
CA LYS A 156 14.98 3.56 15.00
C LYS A 156 14.79 2.03 14.94
N LEU A 157 13.91 1.55 14.07
CA LEU A 157 13.55 0.15 13.97
C LEU A 157 14.55 -0.60 13.08
N ASP A 158 15.13 -1.67 13.59
CA ASP A 158 15.81 -2.67 12.76
C ASP A 158 14.78 -3.43 11.94
N LEU A 159 15.05 -3.59 10.64
CA LEU A 159 14.11 -4.23 9.71
C LEU A 159 13.78 -5.67 10.13
N LYS A 160 14.77 -6.46 10.54
CA LYS A 160 14.54 -7.87 10.89
C LYS A 160 13.74 -8.00 12.17
N GLU A 161 14.12 -7.22 13.20
CA GLU A 161 13.39 -7.20 14.47
C GLU A 161 11.95 -6.73 14.26
N TRP A 162 11.76 -5.74 13.40
CA TRP A 162 10.45 -5.24 13.06
C TRP A 162 9.59 -6.29 12.36
N ILE A 163 10.12 -6.98 11.35
CA ILE A 163 9.44 -8.10 10.68
C ILE A 163 8.99 -9.16 11.69
N LEU A 164 9.88 -9.60 12.58
CA LEU A 164 9.55 -10.59 13.60
C LEU A 164 8.46 -10.11 14.55
N LYS A 165 8.51 -8.85 14.94
CA LYS A 165 7.53 -8.26 15.85
C LYS A 165 6.14 -8.21 15.23
N ILE A 166 6.00 -7.72 14.00
CA ILE A 166 4.69 -7.63 13.34
C ILE A 166 4.10 -9.00 13.00
N GLN A 167 4.94 -9.99 12.69
CA GLN A 167 4.49 -11.38 12.53
C GLN A 167 3.90 -11.93 13.83
N LYS A 168 4.57 -11.71 14.98
CA LYS A 168 4.04 -12.11 16.30
C LYS A 168 2.73 -11.40 16.64
N PHE A 169 2.50 -10.22 16.12
CA PHE A 169 1.25 -9.48 16.33
C PHE A 169 0.14 -9.90 15.37
N GLY A 170 0.41 -10.81 14.46
CA GLY A 170 -0.61 -11.42 13.62
C GLY A 170 -0.78 -10.77 12.25
N ALA A 171 0.23 -10.06 11.75
CA ALA A 171 0.25 -9.67 10.35
C ALA A 171 0.24 -10.93 9.47
N GLY A 172 -0.74 -11.06 8.60
CA GLY A 172 -0.86 -12.20 7.69
C GLY A 172 0.09 -12.09 6.50
N GLU A 173 0.31 -10.86 6.03
CA GLU A 173 1.20 -10.59 4.90
C GLU A 173 2.07 -9.36 5.15
N LEU A 174 3.22 -9.33 4.48
CA LEU A 174 4.14 -8.19 4.47
C LEU A 174 4.25 -7.62 3.05
N LEU A 175 4.07 -6.32 2.95
CA LEU A 175 4.34 -5.54 1.76
C LEU A 175 5.60 -4.73 2.00
N ILE A 176 6.71 -5.05 1.32
CA ILE A 176 7.98 -4.35 1.51
C ILE A 176 8.26 -3.47 0.31
N GLN A 177 8.42 -2.18 0.56
CA GLN A 177 8.68 -1.18 -0.47
C GLN A 177 10.08 -0.58 -0.28
N SER A 178 10.95 -0.74 -1.28
CA SER A 178 12.23 -0.04 -1.34
C SER A 178 11.99 1.35 -1.93
N VAL A 179 12.01 2.37 -1.09
CA VAL A 179 11.74 3.77 -1.50
C VAL A 179 12.74 4.24 -2.55
N ASP A 180 14.01 3.79 -2.45
CA ASP A 180 15.06 4.17 -3.39
C ASP A 180 14.86 3.59 -4.79
N ARG A 181 14.09 2.51 -4.93
CA ARG A 181 13.86 1.82 -6.20
C ARG A 181 12.47 2.03 -6.79
N ASP A 182 11.57 2.54 -5.97
CA ASP A 182 10.21 2.81 -6.43
C ASP A 182 10.19 3.85 -7.55
N GLY A 183 9.50 3.53 -8.64
CA GLY A 183 9.41 4.39 -9.82
C GLY A 183 10.68 4.52 -10.68
N THR A 184 11.81 3.88 -10.32
CA THR A 184 13.08 4.02 -11.06
C THR A 184 13.20 3.11 -12.29
N GLY A 185 12.35 2.10 -12.43
CA GLY A 185 12.45 1.08 -13.48
C GLY A 185 13.63 0.12 -13.34
N GLN A 186 14.38 0.16 -12.22
CA GLN A 186 15.56 -0.71 -11.98
C GLN A 186 15.22 -2.11 -11.47
N GLY A 187 13.93 -2.44 -11.41
CA GLY A 187 13.46 -3.72 -10.87
C GLY A 187 13.55 -3.80 -9.34
N TYR A 188 13.38 -5.01 -8.82
CA TYR A 188 13.31 -5.27 -7.39
C TYR A 188 14.68 -5.22 -6.69
N ASP A 189 14.70 -4.84 -5.41
CA ASP A 189 15.86 -5.00 -4.54
C ASP A 189 15.96 -6.47 -4.07
N LEU A 190 16.71 -7.28 -4.83
CA LEU A 190 16.86 -8.71 -4.55
C LEU A 190 17.58 -8.99 -3.23
N GLU A 191 18.44 -8.08 -2.78
CA GLU A 191 19.12 -8.20 -1.48
C GLU A 191 18.12 -7.98 -0.34
N LEU A 192 17.25 -6.97 -0.47
CA LEU A 192 16.18 -6.71 0.47
C LEU A 192 15.22 -7.89 0.56
N ILE A 193 14.81 -8.45 -0.59
CA ILE A 193 13.92 -9.62 -0.63
C ILE A 193 14.56 -10.81 0.10
N LYS A 194 15.85 -11.08 -0.13
CA LYS A 194 16.58 -12.16 0.56
C LYS A 194 16.61 -11.96 2.08
N VAL A 195 16.75 -10.71 2.54
CA VAL A 195 16.74 -10.40 3.98
C VAL A 195 15.35 -10.59 4.57
N ALA A 196 14.33 -10.11 3.88
CA ALA A 196 12.95 -10.18 4.34
C ALA A 196 12.34 -11.59 4.30
N SER A 197 12.74 -12.41 3.32
CA SER A 197 12.24 -13.78 3.14
C SER A 197 12.94 -14.82 4.02
N LYS A 198 14.04 -14.48 4.66
CA LYS A 198 14.69 -15.41 5.59
C LYS A 198 13.73 -15.72 6.75
N LYS A 199 13.17 -16.91 6.72
CA LYS A 199 12.51 -17.47 7.90
C LYS A 199 13.59 -17.58 8.98
N ASN A 200 13.54 -16.70 9.99
CA ASN A 200 14.27 -16.95 11.20
C ASN A 200 13.52 -18.09 11.91
N VAL A 201 14.04 -19.30 11.74
CA VAL A 201 13.67 -20.46 12.55
C VAL A 201 14.20 -20.22 13.96
#